data_26a8dcebe6e465f1ac8ea436b7cb4660
#
_entry.id   26a8dcebe6e465f1ac8ea436b7cb4660
#
_cell.length_a   1.000
_cell.length_b   1.000
_cell.length_c   1.000
_cell.angle_alpha   90.00
_cell.angle_beta   90.00
_cell.angle_gamma   90.00
#
_symmetry.space_group_name_H-M   'P 1'
#
loop_
_entity.id
_entity.type
_entity.pdbx_description
1 polymer ?
#
loop_
_entity_poly.entity_id
_entity_poly.type
_entity_poly.pdbx_seq_one_letter_code
_entity_poly.pdbx_strand_id
1 'polypeptide(L)'
;LEVPEGGELKNDKPTDAKLPTRRLHTYGKQFTLSRQAFINDDIDLVTSIPARHAAAARRTINTQCYQILMGNPAIYDGKKLFSAEHRNLLKTGSGITKAAVQSMILTLSTQKDEFGQPIIIRPGAFIVPVGMSFDVYTLFNSPTINTEGNTQSVNPLYQYRNLDVIEDPTINTLAGGFGNVMPWFMTANTTDTAFIEVDYLNGQEIPTIRRMETPGQLGFVWDIYLDWGINVMDYRGAIKNPGTNIADPLG
;
A
#
# COMPACT_ATOMS: atom_id res chain seq x y z
N LEU A 1 -27.51 -24.09 -2.95
CA LEU A 1 -28.18 -25.39 -3.18
C LEU A 1 -29.67 -25.20 -2.95
N GLU A 2 -30.47 -25.49 -3.99
CA GLU A 2 -31.93 -25.48 -3.88
C GLU A 2 -32.32 -26.64 -2.99
N VAL A 3 -33.07 -26.36 -1.94
CA VAL A 3 -33.61 -27.40 -1.03
C VAL A 3 -35.01 -27.71 -1.53
N PRO A 4 -35.28 -28.95 -1.97
CA PRO A 4 -36.63 -29.35 -2.37
C PRO A 4 -37.58 -29.32 -1.17
N GLU A 5 -38.86 -29.11 -1.44
CA GLU A 5 -39.91 -29.05 -0.40
C GLU A 5 -39.90 -30.32 0.44
N GLY A 6 -39.61 -30.18 1.75
CA GLY A 6 -39.41 -31.31 2.68
C GLY A 6 -38.00 -31.94 2.70
N GLY A 7 -37.03 -31.35 1.99
CA GLY A 7 -35.66 -31.85 1.97
C GLY A 7 -34.85 -31.41 3.20
N GLU A 8 -33.88 -32.24 3.63
CA GLU A 8 -32.94 -31.91 4.68
C GLU A 8 -31.87 -30.95 4.22
N LEU A 9 -31.54 -29.94 5.02
CA LEU A 9 -30.39 -29.08 4.84
C LEU A 9 -29.09 -29.89 4.99
N LYS A 10 -28.33 -30.04 3.93
CA LYS A 10 -26.99 -30.67 4.01
C LYS A 10 -26.03 -29.77 4.76
N ASN A 11 -25.38 -30.32 5.77
CA ASN A 11 -24.35 -29.64 6.52
C ASN A 11 -23.15 -29.38 5.62
N ASP A 12 -22.81 -28.12 5.42
CA ASP A 12 -21.60 -27.72 4.69
C ASP A 12 -20.43 -27.68 5.69
N LYS A 13 -19.32 -28.30 5.34
CA LYS A 13 -18.11 -28.22 6.15
C LYS A 13 -17.36 -26.97 5.71
N PRO A 14 -17.12 -26.01 6.61
CA PRO A 14 -16.24 -24.90 6.28
C PRO A 14 -14.88 -25.46 5.87
N THR A 15 -14.45 -25.13 4.66
CA THR A 15 -13.12 -25.47 4.17
C THR A 15 -12.10 -24.74 5.05
N ASP A 16 -11.04 -25.43 5.47
CA ASP A 16 -9.90 -24.82 6.16
C ASP A 16 -9.20 -23.84 5.20
N ALA A 17 -9.76 -22.66 5.06
CA ALA A 17 -9.12 -21.58 4.33
C ALA A 17 -7.86 -21.19 5.10
N LYS A 18 -6.74 -21.09 4.41
CA LYS A 18 -5.52 -20.52 4.98
C LYS A 18 -5.78 -19.04 5.25
N LEU A 19 -5.98 -18.71 6.51
CA LEU A 19 -6.25 -17.35 6.93
C LEU A 19 -4.95 -16.54 7.08
N PRO A 20 -4.97 -15.26 6.74
CA PRO A 20 -3.83 -14.39 6.99
C PRO A 20 -3.55 -14.28 8.48
N THR A 21 -2.27 -14.30 8.86
CA THR A 21 -1.86 -14.14 10.25
C THR A 21 -1.47 -12.69 10.51
N ARG A 22 -1.95 -12.12 11.62
CA ARG A 22 -1.58 -10.77 12.07
C ARG A 22 -0.46 -10.87 13.10
N ARG A 23 0.59 -10.08 12.93
CA ARG A 23 1.70 -9.99 13.86
C ARG A 23 2.03 -8.55 14.13
N LEU A 24 2.29 -8.24 15.39
CA LEU A 24 2.75 -6.94 15.85
C LEU A 24 4.22 -7.03 16.26
N HIS A 25 4.95 -5.96 16.04
CA HIS A 25 6.34 -5.80 16.45
C HIS A 25 6.51 -4.48 17.18
N THR A 26 7.34 -4.47 18.22
CA THR A 26 7.68 -3.24 18.94
C THR A 26 8.86 -2.57 18.26
N TYR A 27 8.69 -1.32 17.90
CA TYR A 27 9.75 -0.46 17.36
C TYR A 27 9.99 0.69 18.31
N GLY A 28 11.24 0.91 18.68
CA GLY A 28 11.59 1.95 19.63
C GLY A 28 12.98 2.48 19.44
N LYS A 29 13.20 3.66 20.01
CA LYS A 29 14.50 4.31 20.14
C LYS A 29 14.63 4.94 21.52
N GLN A 30 15.84 4.95 22.01
CA GLN A 30 16.21 5.62 23.24
C GLN A 30 17.14 6.79 22.92
N PHE A 31 16.97 7.90 23.61
CA PHE A 31 17.93 9.00 23.58
C PHE A 31 18.17 9.50 24.98
N THR A 32 19.40 9.91 25.23
CA THR A 32 19.87 10.38 26.51
C THR A 32 20.27 11.85 26.41
N LEU A 33 19.78 12.67 27.33
CA LEU A 33 20.19 14.05 27.49
C LEU A 33 20.94 14.20 28.81
N SER A 34 22.17 14.69 28.75
CA SER A 34 22.91 15.01 29.96
C SER A 34 22.32 16.23 30.66
N ARG A 35 22.50 16.33 31.99
CA ARG A 35 22.02 17.52 32.73
C ARG A 35 22.60 18.81 32.17
N GLN A 36 23.86 18.78 31.70
CA GLN A 36 24.51 19.97 31.16
C GLN A 36 23.95 20.37 29.81
N ALA A 37 23.58 19.41 28.94
CA ALA A 37 22.86 19.67 27.72
C ALA A 37 21.48 20.27 28.01
N PHE A 38 20.76 19.76 29.01
CA PHE A 38 19.45 20.27 29.40
C PHE A 38 19.50 21.70 29.97
N ILE A 39 20.58 22.08 30.69
CA ILE A 39 20.74 23.43 31.25
C ILE A 39 21.17 24.43 30.18
N ASN A 40 21.98 24.01 29.23
CA ASN A 40 22.53 24.86 28.17
C ASN A 40 21.71 24.81 26.87
N ASP A 41 20.69 23.96 26.83
CA ASP A 41 19.93 23.74 25.60
C ASP A 41 18.73 24.66 25.49
N ASP A 42 18.46 25.07 24.26
CA ASP A 42 17.19 25.64 23.89
C ASP A 42 16.05 24.64 24.23
N ILE A 43 15.15 25.05 25.08
CA ILE A 43 13.98 24.27 25.51
C ILE A 43 13.19 23.73 24.30
N ASP A 44 13.34 24.35 23.14
CA ASP A 44 12.68 23.96 21.89
C ASP A 44 13.13 22.60 21.34
N LEU A 45 14.36 22.16 21.61
CA LEU A 45 14.80 20.85 21.15
C LEU A 45 14.04 19.73 21.85
N VAL A 46 13.93 19.78 23.17
CA VAL A 46 13.25 18.75 23.98
C VAL A 46 11.76 18.67 23.62
N THR A 47 11.11 19.81 23.38
CA THR A 47 9.69 19.86 23.00
C THR A 47 9.44 19.39 21.56
N SER A 48 10.41 19.55 20.66
CA SER A 48 10.29 19.14 19.24
C SER A 48 10.56 17.66 19.00
N ILE A 49 11.29 16.98 19.88
CA ILE A 49 11.67 15.57 19.74
C ILE A 49 10.47 14.63 19.55
N PRO A 50 9.37 14.73 20.35
CA PRO A 50 8.22 13.84 20.18
C PRO A 50 7.57 13.95 18.81
N ALA A 51 7.40 15.18 18.29
CA ALA A 51 6.82 15.41 16.98
C ALA A 51 7.68 14.85 15.85
N ARG A 52 9.01 15.01 15.94
CA ARG A 52 9.97 14.46 14.96
C ARG A 52 9.94 12.93 14.97
N HIS A 53 9.84 12.29 16.13
CA HIS A 53 9.77 10.84 16.22
C HIS A 53 8.43 10.29 15.73
N ALA A 54 7.31 10.97 16.00
CA ALA A 54 6.02 10.60 15.44
C ALA A 54 6.02 10.67 13.90
N ALA A 55 6.60 11.74 13.33
CA ALA A 55 6.76 11.85 11.88
C ALA A 55 7.69 10.76 11.31
N ALA A 56 8.76 10.42 12.01
CA ALA A 56 9.67 9.34 11.62
C ALA A 56 8.99 7.97 11.66
N ALA A 57 8.17 7.69 12.68
CA ALA A 57 7.40 6.45 12.77
C ALA A 57 6.42 6.30 11.60
N ARG A 58 5.64 7.34 11.28
CA ARG A 58 4.73 7.34 10.11
C ARG A 58 5.48 7.09 8.80
N ARG A 59 6.64 7.73 8.62
CA ARG A 59 7.49 7.51 7.44
C ARG A 59 8.00 6.07 7.37
N THR A 60 8.37 5.48 8.51
CA THR A 60 8.82 4.08 8.58
C THR A 60 7.70 3.13 8.19
N ILE A 61 6.49 3.32 8.71
CA ILE A 61 5.30 2.53 8.38
C ILE A 61 5.01 2.63 6.88
N ASN A 62 4.99 3.85 6.32
CA ASN A 62 4.79 4.08 4.89
C ASN A 62 5.83 3.31 4.05
N THR A 63 7.11 3.46 4.40
CA THR A 63 8.20 2.75 3.70
C THR A 63 8.04 1.24 3.77
N GLN A 64 7.64 0.68 4.92
CA GLN A 64 7.41 -0.76 5.07
C GLN A 64 6.24 -1.25 4.21
N CYS A 65 5.14 -0.49 4.09
CA CYS A 65 4.04 -0.80 3.19
C CYS A 65 4.53 -0.89 1.73
N TYR A 66 5.31 0.09 1.28
CA TYR A 66 5.87 0.07 -0.08
C TYR A 66 6.91 -1.04 -0.27
N GLN A 67 7.67 -1.39 0.75
CA GLN A 67 8.58 -2.55 0.68
C GLN A 67 7.83 -3.86 0.43
N ILE A 68 6.64 -4.03 0.98
CA ILE A 68 5.79 -5.19 0.69
C ILE A 68 5.31 -5.16 -0.76
N LEU A 69 4.83 -4.02 -1.25
CA LEU A 69 4.38 -3.85 -2.63
C LEU A 69 5.49 -4.12 -3.65
N MET A 70 6.67 -3.58 -3.39
CA MET A 70 7.83 -3.69 -4.29
C MET A 70 8.50 -5.06 -4.19
N GLY A 71 8.69 -5.56 -2.97
CA GLY A 71 9.39 -6.80 -2.66
C GLY A 71 8.62 -8.06 -3.03
N ASN A 72 7.31 -7.95 -3.20
CA ASN A 72 6.46 -9.07 -3.61
C ASN A 72 6.68 -10.34 -2.77
N PRO A 73 6.49 -10.29 -1.43
CA PRO A 73 6.73 -11.42 -0.53
C PRO A 73 5.76 -12.56 -0.79
N ALA A 74 6.10 -13.74 -0.30
CA ALA A 74 5.16 -14.85 -0.19
C ALA A 74 4.13 -14.53 0.91
N ILE A 75 2.86 -14.80 0.64
CA ILE A 75 1.74 -14.55 1.55
C ILE A 75 1.24 -15.84 2.20
N TYR A 76 0.14 -15.77 2.91
CA TYR A 76 -0.43 -16.86 3.72
C TYR A 76 -0.71 -18.17 2.95
N ASP A 77 -0.92 -18.11 1.63
CA ASP A 77 -1.11 -19.29 0.76
C ASP A 77 0.20 -19.91 0.26
N GLY A 78 1.34 -19.29 0.57
CA GLY A 78 2.68 -19.72 0.15
C GLY A 78 3.10 -19.23 -1.22
N LYS A 79 2.26 -18.46 -1.91
CA LYS A 79 2.55 -17.86 -3.22
C LYS A 79 2.98 -16.40 -3.06
N LYS A 80 3.63 -15.87 -4.09
CA LYS A 80 3.96 -14.43 -4.11
C LYS A 80 2.70 -13.58 -4.19
N LEU A 81 2.69 -12.44 -3.48
CA LEU A 81 1.57 -11.50 -3.45
C LEU A 81 1.08 -11.16 -4.86
N PHE A 82 1.97 -10.75 -5.74
CA PHE A 82 1.67 -10.53 -7.16
C PHE A 82 2.20 -11.69 -7.99
N SER A 83 1.31 -12.45 -8.58
CA SER A 83 1.66 -13.63 -9.38
C SER A 83 0.62 -13.87 -10.47
N ALA A 84 1.01 -14.67 -11.47
CA ALA A 84 0.09 -15.11 -12.52
C ALA A 84 -1.05 -15.99 -11.95
N GLU A 85 -0.77 -16.72 -10.89
CA GLU A 85 -1.74 -17.60 -10.24
C GLU A 85 -2.83 -16.81 -9.51
N HIS A 86 -2.46 -15.70 -8.88
CA HIS A 86 -3.39 -14.74 -8.28
C HIS A 86 -4.09 -13.86 -9.32
N ARG A 87 -3.65 -13.91 -10.59
CA ARG A 87 -4.19 -13.09 -11.67
C ARG A 87 -4.18 -11.59 -11.35
N ASN A 88 -3.20 -11.15 -10.58
CA ASN A 88 -3.05 -9.75 -10.13
C ASN A 88 -1.72 -9.11 -10.58
N LEU A 89 -1.03 -9.74 -11.51
CA LEU A 89 0.20 -9.26 -12.13
C LEU A 89 0.02 -9.20 -13.65
N LEU A 90 0.19 -8.02 -14.24
CA LEU A 90 0.22 -7.90 -15.71
C LEU A 90 1.51 -8.54 -16.26
N LYS A 91 1.38 -9.26 -17.38
CA LYS A 91 2.52 -9.97 -18.01
C LYS A 91 3.55 -9.01 -18.58
N THR A 92 3.10 -7.90 -19.15
CA THR A 92 3.95 -6.90 -19.80
C THR A 92 3.89 -5.60 -19.05
N GLY A 93 5.06 -5.07 -18.69
CA GLY A 93 5.16 -3.75 -18.10
C GLY A 93 4.89 -2.65 -19.12
N SER A 94 4.26 -1.59 -18.67
CA SER A 94 3.96 -0.42 -19.50
C SER A 94 3.82 0.83 -18.65
N GLY A 95 3.90 2.00 -19.28
CA GLY A 95 3.44 3.25 -18.69
C GLY A 95 1.91 3.29 -18.55
N ILE A 96 1.41 4.45 -18.14
CA ILE A 96 -0.03 4.70 -17.99
C ILE A 96 -0.66 4.85 -19.37
N THR A 97 -1.18 3.76 -19.89
CA THR A 97 -1.87 3.72 -21.19
C THR A 97 -3.31 3.27 -21.01
N LYS A 98 -4.18 3.68 -21.95
CA LYS A 98 -5.59 3.25 -21.94
C LYS A 98 -5.71 1.73 -21.86
N ALA A 99 -4.95 0.99 -22.67
CA ALA A 99 -5.00 -0.47 -22.72
C ALA A 99 -4.55 -1.10 -21.40
N ALA A 100 -3.47 -0.59 -20.78
CA ALA A 100 -2.99 -1.09 -19.51
C ALA A 100 -4.01 -0.88 -18.39
N VAL A 101 -4.57 0.32 -18.30
CA VAL A 101 -5.59 0.66 -17.29
C VAL A 101 -6.84 -0.19 -17.47
N GLN A 102 -7.34 -0.32 -18.73
CA GLN A 102 -8.49 -1.18 -19.01
C GLN A 102 -8.23 -2.64 -18.61
N SER A 103 -7.03 -3.16 -18.91
CA SER A 103 -6.65 -4.53 -18.53
C SER A 103 -6.63 -4.71 -17.01
N MET A 104 -6.16 -3.73 -16.26
CA MET A 104 -6.15 -3.78 -14.79
C MET A 104 -7.56 -3.74 -14.23
N ILE A 105 -8.43 -2.85 -14.73
CA ILE A 105 -9.83 -2.77 -14.30
C ILE A 105 -10.55 -4.09 -14.57
N LEU A 106 -10.39 -4.66 -15.78
CA LEU A 106 -10.99 -5.93 -16.15
C LEU A 106 -10.49 -7.08 -15.27
N THR A 107 -9.18 -7.11 -15.01
CA THR A 107 -8.57 -8.14 -14.16
C THR A 107 -9.08 -8.05 -12.72
N LEU A 108 -9.23 -6.82 -12.18
CA LEU A 108 -9.78 -6.59 -10.84
C LEU A 108 -11.24 -7.04 -10.76
N SER A 109 -12.06 -6.64 -11.75
CA SER A 109 -13.49 -6.95 -11.79
C SER A 109 -13.81 -8.43 -12.07
N THR A 110 -12.82 -9.21 -12.53
CA THR A 110 -12.98 -10.65 -12.83
C THR A 110 -12.34 -11.56 -11.78
N GLN A 111 -11.99 -11.02 -10.63
CA GLN A 111 -11.49 -11.81 -9.50
C GLN A 111 -12.57 -12.76 -8.98
N LYS A 112 -12.13 -13.88 -8.43
CA LYS A 112 -13.00 -14.92 -7.89
C LYS A 112 -12.66 -15.18 -6.43
N ASP A 113 -13.66 -15.64 -5.70
CA ASP A 113 -13.48 -16.17 -4.34
C ASP A 113 -12.73 -17.53 -4.35
N GLU A 114 -12.54 -18.11 -3.17
CA GLU A 114 -11.89 -19.40 -3.01
C GLU A 114 -12.71 -20.57 -3.60
N PHE A 115 -14.01 -20.35 -3.78
CA PHE A 115 -14.94 -21.34 -4.37
C PHE A 115 -15.09 -21.16 -5.88
N GLY A 116 -14.37 -20.20 -6.48
CA GLY A 116 -14.42 -19.90 -7.91
C GLY A 116 -15.62 -19.05 -8.32
N GLN A 117 -16.38 -18.50 -7.36
CA GLN A 117 -17.49 -17.60 -7.66
C GLN A 117 -17.00 -16.19 -7.95
N PRO A 118 -17.63 -15.45 -8.87
CA PRO A 118 -17.25 -14.08 -9.14
C PRO A 118 -17.58 -13.17 -7.96
N ILE A 119 -16.64 -12.30 -7.63
CA ILE A 119 -16.80 -11.27 -6.60
C ILE A 119 -16.76 -9.88 -7.26
N ILE A 120 -17.50 -8.94 -6.68
CA ILE A 120 -17.53 -7.58 -7.20
C ILE A 120 -16.47 -6.77 -6.47
N ILE A 121 -15.37 -6.47 -7.17
CA ILE A 121 -14.30 -5.61 -6.68
C ILE A 121 -14.19 -4.41 -7.62
N ARG A 122 -14.34 -3.22 -7.07
CA ARG A 122 -14.25 -1.95 -7.80
C ARG A 122 -12.87 -1.34 -7.62
N PRO A 123 -12.33 -0.65 -8.64
CA PRO A 123 -11.10 0.11 -8.49
C PRO A 123 -11.32 1.25 -7.47
N GLY A 124 -10.34 1.45 -6.60
CA GLY A 124 -10.35 2.47 -5.54
C GLY A 124 -9.34 3.57 -5.78
N ALA A 125 -8.06 3.21 -5.96
CA ALA A 125 -6.99 4.19 -6.15
C ALA A 125 -5.89 3.67 -7.07
N PHE A 126 -5.14 4.63 -7.64
CA PHE A 126 -3.87 4.37 -8.32
C PHE A 126 -2.71 4.76 -7.41
N ILE A 127 -1.73 3.89 -7.30
CA ILE A 127 -0.48 4.16 -6.61
C ILE A 127 0.61 4.20 -7.67
N VAL A 128 1.20 5.37 -7.87
CA VAL A 128 2.13 5.63 -8.96
C VAL A 128 3.43 6.25 -8.46
N PRO A 129 4.58 5.97 -9.11
CA PRO A 129 5.81 6.68 -8.84
C PRO A 129 5.72 8.15 -9.29
N VAL A 130 6.59 8.98 -8.71
CA VAL A 130 6.73 10.39 -9.15
C VAL A 130 7.12 10.42 -10.62
N GLY A 131 6.37 11.21 -11.38
CA GLY A 131 6.52 11.39 -12.82
C GLY A 131 5.45 10.70 -13.67
N MET A 132 4.63 9.79 -13.10
CA MET A 132 3.53 9.14 -13.81
C MET A 132 2.15 9.75 -13.52
N SER A 133 2.03 10.59 -12.49
CA SER A 133 0.74 11.21 -12.13
C SER A 133 0.16 12.08 -13.23
N PHE A 134 1.01 12.78 -13.98
CA PHE A 134 0.58 13.61 -15.12
C PHE A 134 -0.13 12.80 -16.20
N ASP A 135 0.39 11.61 -16.51
CA ASP A 135 -0.22 10.72 -17.51
C ASP A 135 -1.56 10.19 -17.02
N VAL A 136 -1.67 9.86 -15.72
CA VAL A 136 -2.94 9.45 -15.10
C VAL A 136 -3.97 10.56 -15.24
N TYR A 137 -3.63 11.79 -14.82
CA TYR A 137 -4.56 12.92 -14.89
C TYR A 137 -4.96 13.25 -16.33
N THR A 138 -4.03 13.21 -17.26
CA THR A 138 -4.31 13.44 -18.69
C THR A 138 -5.27 12.39 -19.22
N LEU A 139 -5.04 11.10 -18.90
CA LEU A 139 -5.85 10.01 -19.38
C LEU A 139 -7.28 10.04 -18.82
N PHE A 140 -7.44 10.37 -17.53
CA PHE A 140 -8.76 10.33 -16.88
C PHE A 140 -9.56 11.61 -17.04
N ASN A 141 -8.91 12.77 -17.18
CA ASN A 141 -9.63 14.04 -17.33
C ASN A 141 -9.90 14.45 -18.80
N SER A 142 -9.34 13.73 -19.76
CA SER A 142 -9.64 13.97 -21.16
C SER A 142 -10.96 13.31 -21.55
N PRO A 143 -11.98 14.06 -21.98
CA PRO A 143 -13.27 13.48 -22.41
C PRO A 143 -13.15 12.73 -23.72
N THR A 144 -12.17 13.10 -24.55
CA THR A 144 -11.88 12.45 -25.84
C THR A 144 -10.43 12.04 -25.92
N ILE A 145 -10.16 10.99 -26.67
CA ILE A 145 -8.81 10.49 -26.98
C ILE A 145 -8.65 10.36 -28.48
N ASN A 146 -7.44 10.60 -28.96
CA ASN A 146 -7.10 10.35 -30.36
C ASN A 146 -6.95 8.85 -30.60
N THR A 147 -7.59 8.35 -31.63
CA THR A 147 -7.42 6.98 -32.14
C THR A 147 -6.55 7.00 -33.39
N GLU A 148 -6.19 5.81 -33.87
CA GLU A 148 -5.46 5.67 -35.14
C GLU A 148 -6.21 6.44 -36.26
N GLY A 149 -5.45 7.17 -37.08
CA GLY A 149 -5.99 8.04 -38.12
C GLY A 149 -6.40 9.43 -37.64
N ASN A 150 -5.93 9.88 -36.47
CA ASN A 150 -6.20 11.22 -35.91
C ASN A 150 -7.70 11.53 -35.71
N THR A 151 -8.50 10.49 -35.48
CA THR A 151 -9.93 10.62 -35.21
C THR A 151 -10.17 10.69 -33.71
N GLN A 152 -10.96 11.66 -33.25
CA GLN A 152 -11.34 11.76 -31.85
C GLN A 152 -12.46 10.77 -31.51
N SER A 153 -12.28 10.00 -30.46
CA SER A 153 -13.31 9.12 -29.90
C SER A 153 -13.55 9.41 -28.43
N VAL A 154 -14.71 9.02 -27.92
CA VAL A 154 -15.06 9.13 -26.51
C VAL A 154 -14.08 8.33 -25.67
N ASN A 155 -13.60 8.92 -24.59
CA ASN A 155 -12.74 8.25 -23.62
C ASN A 155 -13.57 7.46 -22.61
N PRO A 156 -13.58 6.11 -22.64
CA PRO A 156 -14.32 5.32 -21.67
C PRO A 156 -13.77 5.41 -20.25
N LEU A 157 -12.50 5.82 -20.08
CA LEU A 157 -11.89 5.97 -18.77
C LEU A 157 -12.29 7.26 -18.05
N TYR A 158 -12.91 8.20 -18.75
CA TYR A 158 -13.41 9.44 -18.16
C TYR A 158 -14.42 9.21 -17.02
N GLN A 159 -15.14 8.09 -17.04
CA GLN A 159 -16.03 7.69 -15.94
C GLN A 159 -15.31 7.40 -14.62
N TYR A 160 -14.01 7.09 -14.66
CA TYR A 160 -13.17 6.78 -13.51
C TYR A 160 -12.36 7.99 -13.00
N ARG A 161 -12.67 9.22 -13.46
CA ARG A 161 -11.93 10.44 -13.10
C ARG A 161 -11.90 10.77 -11.61
N ASN A 162 -12.79 10.17 -10.82
CA ASN A 162 -12.91 10.37 -9.38
C ASN A 162 -12.08 9.37 -8.56
N LEU A 163 -11.29 8.49 -9.22
CA LEU A 163 -10.39 7.60 -8.50
C LEU A 163 -9.23 8.40 -7.91
N ASP A 164 -8.84 8.03 -6.70
CA ASP A 164 -7.71 8.65 -6.04
C ASP A 164 -6.40 8.28 -6.74
N VAL A 165 -5.52 9.26 -6.88
CA VAL A 165 -4.17 9.09 -7.43
C VAL A 165 -3.17 9.40 -6.34
N ILE A 166 -2.49 8.38 -5.85
CA ILE A 166 -1.48 8.48 -4.81
C ILE A 166 -0.11 8.41 -5.47
N GLU A 167 0.56 9.55 -5.50
CA GLU A 167 1.94 9.66 -5.99
C GLU A 167 2.89 9.64 -4.79
N ASP A 168 3.82 8.69 -4.77
CA ASP A 168 4.74 8.55 -3.65
C ASP A 168 6.19 8.31 -4.13
N PRO A 169 7.14 9.17 -3.71
CA PRO A 169 8.54 9.06 -4.08
C PRO A 169 9.23 7.83 -3.49
N THR A 170 8.60 7.13 -2.53
CA THR A 170 9.15 5.90 -1.97
C THR A 170 9.28 4.81 -3.02
N ILE A 171 8.34 4.76 -3.99
CA ILE A 171 8.42 3.82 -5.12
C ILE A 171 9.68 4.09 -5.95
N ASN A 172 9.94 5.36 -6.29
CA ASN A 172 11.12 5.76 -7.04
C ASN A 172 12.39 5.34 -6.30
N THR A 173 12.47 5.61 -5.00
CA THR A 173 13.62 5.25 -4.16
C THR A 173 13.85 3.74 -4.11
N LEU A 174 12.79 2.96 -3.91
CA LEU A 174 12.88 1.49 -3.83
C LEU A 174 13.15 0.85 -5.19
N ALA A 175 12.79 1.50 -6.29
CA ALA A 175 13.10 1.05 -7.65
C ALA A 175 14.54 1.41 -8.10
N GLY A 176 15.28 2.17 -7.31
CA GLY A 176 16.65 2.59 -7.62
C GLY A 176 16.77 3.97 -8.28
N GLY A 177 15.72 4.80 -8.23
CA GLY A 177 15.69 6.16 -8.78
C GLY A 177 15.27 6.22 -10.24
N PHE A 178 15.25 7.44 -10.78
CA PHE A 178 14.97 7.67 -12.20
C PHE A 178 15.97 6.93 -13.10
N GLY A 179 15.58 6.64 -14.33
CA GLY A 179 16.34 5.78 -15.23
C GLY A 179 16.08 4.28 -15.07
N ASN A 180 15.34 3.86 -14.05
CA ASN A 180 14.98 2.47 -13.83
C ASN A 180 13.49 2.22 -14.14
N VAL A 181 13.16 0.92 -14.27
CA VAL A 181 11.77 0.48 -14.45
C VAL A 181 11.02 0.64 -13.13
N MET A 182 9.95 1.42 -13.16
CA MET A 182 9.14 1.70 -11.99
C MET A 182 7.75 1.08 -12.13
N PRO A 183 7.38 0.16 -11.24
CA PRO A 183 6.06 -0.43 -11.24
C PRO A 183 5.03 0.58 -10.72
N TRP A 184 3.79 0.36 -11.12
CA TRP A 184 2.64 1.08 -10.58
C TRP A 184 1.52 0.10 -10.28
N PHE A 185 0.60 0.53 -9.42
CA PHE A 185 -0.41 -0.35 -8.86
C PHE A 185 -1.79 0.29 -8.96
N MET A 186 -2.80 -0.56 -9.08
CA MET A 186 -4.18 -0.18 -8.87
C MET A 186 -4.72 -0.97 -7.70
N THR A 187 -5.26 -0.28 -6.71
CA THR A 187 -5.88 -0.90 -5.54
C THR A 187 -7.39 -0.96 -5.68
N ALA A 188 -7.97 -1.93 -5.03
CA ALA A 188 -9.41 -2.04 -4.88
C ALA A 188 -9.96 -0.97 -3.92
N ASN A 189 -11.25 -0.76 -3.97
CA ASN A 189 -11.94 0.02 -2.95
C ASN A 189 -11.84 -0.73 -1.61
N THR A 190 -11.49 -0.03 -0.55
CA THR A 190 -11.32 -0.60 0.80
C THR A 190 -12.60 -1.20 1.39
N THR A 191 -13.77 -0.80 0.87
CA THR A 191 -15.05 -1.38 1.27
C THR A 191 -15.32 -2.75 0.63
N ASP A 192 -14.70 -3.04 -0.51
CA ASP A 192 -14.94 -4.28 -1.25
C ASP A 192 -14.00 -5.40 -0.80
N THR A 193 -12.75 -5.08 -0.48
CA THR A 193 -11.76 -6.04 0.02
C THR A 193 -10.65 -5.36 0.82
N ALA A 194 -10.20 -6.01 1.87
CA ALA A 194 -9.00 -5.62 2.60
C ALA A 194 -7.75 -6.06 1.82
N PHE A 195 -6.71 -5.22 1.75
CA PHE A 195 -5.47 -5.53 1.05
C PHE A 195 -4.29 -5.62 2.00
N ILE A 196 -3.67 -4.49 2.30
CA ILE A 196 -2.63 -4.36 3.31
C ILE A 196 -3.22 -3.56 4.45
N GLU A 197 -3.13 -4.11 5.65
CA GLU A 197 -3.58 -3.45 6.86
C GLU A 197 -2.41 -3.16 7.79
N VAL A 198 -2.47 -2.00 8.42
CA VAL A 198 -1.56 -1.62 9.49
C VAL A 198 -2.30 -1.76 10.80
N ASP A 199 -1.87 -2.72 11.59
CA ASP A 199 -2.45 -2.98 12.91
C ASP A 199 -1.63 -2.28 13.99
N TYR A 200 -2.30 -1.68 14.96
CA TYR A 200 -1.68 -1.03 16.12
C TYR A 200 -2.13 -1.72 17.41
N LEU A 201 -1.23 -1.85 18.36
CA LEU A 201 -1.57 -2.41 19.68
C LEU A 201 -2.59 -1.51 20.37
N ASN A 202 -3.75 -2.06 20.72
CA ASN A 202 -4.87 -1.33 21.32
C ASN A 202 -5.34 -0.11 20.53
N GLY A 203 -5.10 -0.05 19.21
CA GLY A 203 -5.44 1.10 18.37
C GLY A 203 -4.60 2.34 18.61
N GLN A 204 -3.45 2.22 19.28
CA GLN A 204 -2.58 3.35 19.59
C GLN A 204 -1.67 3.67 18.41
N GLU A 205 -1.98 4.75 17.69
CA GLU A 205 -1.21 5.21 16.52
C GLU A 205 -0.08 6.19 16.88
N ILE A 206 -0.08 6.69 18.11
CA ILE A 206 0.88 7.69 18.58
C ILE A 206 1.95 6.98 19.42
N PRO A 207 3.26 7.27 19.18
CA PRO A 207 4.33 6.69 19.97
C PRO A 207 4.18 7.02 21.46
N THR A 208 4.42 6.02 22.30
CA THR A 208 4.54 6.21 23.74
C THR A 208 5.91 6.76 24.08
N ILE A 209 5.96 7.78 24.92
CA ILE A 209 7.20 8.40 25.39
C ILE A 209 7.28 8.18 26.90
N ARG A 210 8.38 7.57 27.33
CA ARG A 210 8.66 7.35 28.76
C ARG A 210 9.96 8.06 29.11
N ARG A 211 9.92 8.83 30.19
CA ARG A 211 11.10 9.44 30.79
C ARG A 211 11.59 8.54 31.92
N MET A 212 12.87 8.28 31.93
CA MET A 212 13.55 7.52 32.98
C MET A 212 14.79 8.27 33.47
N GLU A 213 15.14 8.08 34.73
CA GLU A 213 16.38 8.54 35.32
C GLU A 213 17.30 7.34 35.47
N THR A 214 18.53 7.43 34.99
CA THR A 214 19.52 6.36 35.17
C THR A 214 20.27 6.55 36.47
N PRO A 215 20.24 5.58 37.38
CA PRO A 215 20.98 5.68 38.62
C PRO A 215 22.48 5.90 38.35
N GLY A 216 23.08 6.88 39.02
CA GLY A 216 24.53 7.21 38.90
C GLY A 216 24.88 8.09 37.70
N GLN A 217 23.94 8.51 36.87
CA GLN A 217 24.16 9.47 35.78
C GLN A 217 23.30 10.71 35.97
N LEU A 218 23.89 11.89 35.85
CA LEU A 218 23.17 13.15 35.86
C LEU A 218 22.60 13.43 34.46
N GLY A 219 21.35 13.06 34.24
CA GLY A 219 20.68 13.23 32.94
C GLY A 219 19.34 12.50 32.91
N PHE A 220 18.66 12.63 31.79
CA PHE A 220 17.38 11.97 31.52
C PHE A 220 17.50 11.08 30.32
N VAL A 221 16.90 9.90 30.43
CA VAL A 221 16.75 8.94 29.33
C VAL A 221 15.29 8.94 28.90
N TRP A 222 15.08 9.02 27.60
CA TRP A 222 13.77 8.99 27.02
C TRP A 222 13.65 7.76 26.12
N ASP A 223 12.68 6.92 26.42
CA ASP A 223 12.29 5.82 25.55
C ASP A 223 11.09 6.24 24.73
N ILE A 224 11.18 6.05 23.43
CA ILE A 224 10.07 6.26 22.50
C ILE A 224 9.83 4.95 21.79
N TYR A 225 8.63 4.41 21.90
CA TYR A 225 8.27 3.16 21.23
C TYR A 225 6.83 3.20 20.71
N LEU A 226 6.58 2.39 19.68
CA LEU A 226 5.29 2.17 19.08
C LEU A 226 5.21 0.71 18.62
N ASP A 227 4.05 0.10 18.83
CA ASP A 227 3.77 -1.27 18.45
C ASP A 227 2.87 -1.29 17.24
N TRP A 228 3.40 -1.80 16.09
CA TRP A 228 2.61 -1.96 14.88
C TRP A 228 3.01 -3.21 14.12
N GLY A 229 2.10 -3.63 13.25
CA GLY A 229 2.36 -4.69 12.27
C GLY A 229 1.72 -4.35 10.95
N ILE A 230 2.35 -4.77 9.87
CA ILE A 230 1.83 -4.61 8.53
C ILE A 230 1.58 -6.00 7.95
N ASN A 231 0.33 -6.28 7.64
CA ASN A 231 -0.12 -7.60 7.24
C ASN A 231 -0.85 -7.54 5.90
N VAL A 232 -0.57 -8.52 5.04
CA VAL A 232 -1.32 -8.69 3.79
C VAL A 232 -2.53 -9.56 4.09
N MET A 233 -3.72 -8.99 3.92
CA MET A 233 -4.98 -9.65 4.23
C MET A 233 -5.53 -10.41 3.04
N ASP A 234 -5.51 -9.81 1.84
CA ASP A 234 -5.99 -10.45 0.61
C ASP A 234 -5.14 -9.99 -0.59
N TYR A 235 -4.80 -10.92 -1.48
CA TYR A 235 -4.08 -10.62 -2.72
C TYR A 235 -4.97 -9.96 -3.79
N ARG A 236 -6.30 -10.09 -3.66
CA ARG A 236 -7.29 -9.56 -4.61
C ARG A 236 -7.41 -8.04 -4.54
N GLY A 237 -6.91 -7.45 -3.46
CA GLY A 237 -7.02 -6.01 -3.19
C GLY A 237 -6.12 -5.12 -4.04
N ALA A 238 -5.21 -5.67 -4.85
CA ALA A 238 -4.39 -4.86 -5.74
C ALA A 238 -3.93 -5.62 -6.97
N ILE A 239 -3.64 -4.86 -8.03
CA ILE A 239 -3.02 -5.33 -9.27
C ILE A 239 -1.75 -4.54 -9.52
N LYS A 240 -0.68 -5.25 -9.90
CA LYS A 240 0.63 -4.71 -10.24
C LYS A 240 0.81 -4.67 -11.76
N ASN A 241 1.19 -3.50 -12.27
CA ASN A 241 1.84 -3.37 -13.57
C ASN A 241 3.36 -3.33 -13.33
N PRO A 242 4.16 -4.16 -14.01
CA PRO A 242 5.62 -4.10 -13.87
C PRO A 242 6.23 -2.75 -14.22
N GLY A 243 5.49 -1.91 -14.96
CA GLY A 243 5.86 -0.54 -15.24
C GLY A 243 6.80 -0.37 -16.43
N THR A 244 7.37 0.81 -16.52
CA THR A 244 8.33 1.22 -17.55
C THR A 244 9.42 2.08 -16.94
N ASN A 245 10.47 2.32 -17.73
CA ASN A 245 11.52 3.25 -17.35
C ASN A 245 10.96 4.69 -17.35
N ILE A 246 11.22 5.41 -16.29
CA ILE A 246 10.96 6.86 -16.21
C ILE A 246 12.31 7.57 -16.36
N ALA A 247 12.45 8.36 -17.41
CA ALA A 247 13.68 9.11 -17.68
C ALA A 247 14.00 10.06 -16.52
N ASP A 248 15.29 10.27 -16.28
CA ASP A 248 15.73 11.28 -15.32
C ASP A 248 15.41 12.67 -15.88
N PRO A 249 14.64 13.51 -15.15
CA PRO A 249 14.34 14.86 -15.61
C PRO A 249 15.55 15.80 -15.65
N LEU A 250 16.65 15.41 -15.03
CA LEU A 250 17.90 16.18 -14.99
C LEU A 250 18.95 15.71 -16.00
N GLY A 251 18.66 14.65 -16.78
CA GLY A 251 19.46 14.18 -17.92
C GLY A 251 20.30 13.00 -17.61
#